data_0f9a0cc46c101877b5f9d8407bf84849
#
_entry.id   0f9a0cc46c101877b5f9d8407bf84849
#
_cell.length_a   1.000
_cell.length_b   1.000
_cell.length_c   1.000
_cell.angle_alpha   90.00
_cell.angle_beta   90.00
_cell.angle_gamma   90.00
#
_symmetry.space_group_name_H-M   'P 1'
#
loop_
_entity.id
_entity.type
_entity.pdbx_description
1 polymer ?
#
loop_
_entity_poly.entity_id
_entity_poly.type
_entity_poly.pdbx_seq_one_letter_code
_entity_poly.pdbx_strand_id
1 'polypeptide(L)'
;MKNVLRSILVATIAGLLVASASIPSDAARRAARTHAFDGVWSVVIYTLQGDCDRALRYSLRIEDGQVLANEQSYQVAGLVAANGVIRVVVAEGGRSASGSGKLSGNNGKGEWRTSTGQCAGQWTAVRRSNAEY
;
A
#
# COMPACT_ATOMS: atom_id res chain seq x y z
N MET A 1 70.64 18.55 45.02
CA MET A 1 69.43 17.71 45.13
C MET A 1 68.40 18.25 44.16
N LYS A 2 68.14 17.51 43.13
CA LYS A 2 67.24 17.96 42.06
C LYS A 2 65.96 17.17 42.17
N ASN A 3 64.85 17.83 42.56
CA ASN A 3 63.59 17.25 42.58
C ASN A 3 62.95 17.40 41.20
N VAL A 4 62.85 16.30 40.50
CA VAL A 4 62.17 16.27 39.22
C VAL A 4 60.67 15.98 39.49
N LEU A 5 59.87 17.02 39.40
CA LEU A 5 58.40 16.86 39.40
C LEU A 5 58.01 16.26 38.05
N ARG A 6 57.58 15.03 38.09
CA ARG A 6 56.91 14.41 36.95
C ARG A 6 55.45 14.85 36.94
N SER A 7 55.16 15.78 36.07
CA SER A 7 53.76 16.11 35.74
C SER A 7 53.11 14.97 34.90
N ILE A 8 52.18 14.26 35.51
CA ILE A 8 51.37 13.27 34.78
C ILE A 8 50.22 14.04 34.14
N LEU A 9 50.30 14.22 32.84
CA LEU A 9 49.19 14.73 32.04
C LEU A 9 48.17 13.59 31.87
N VAL A 10 47.06 13.68 32.59
CA VAL A 10 45.91 12.80 32.35
C VAL A 10 45.11 13.40 31.18
N ALA A 11 45.30 12.83 30.00
CA ALA A 11 44.46 13.15 28.85
C ALA A 11 43.14 12.44 29.00
N THR A 12 42.11 13.18 29.40
CA THR A 12 40.71 12.71 29.34
C THR A 12 40.27 12.72 27.89
N ILE A 13 40.23 11.56 27.28
CA ILE A 13 39.59 11.36 25.97
C ILE A 13 38.08 11.32 26.21
N ALA A 14 37.42 12.46 25.99
CA ALA A 14 35.96 12.50 25.90
C ALA A 14 35.54 11.81 24.59
N GLY A 15 35.09 10.55 24.71
CA GLY A 15 34.52 9.84 23.60
C GLY A 15 33.16 10.45 23.21
N LEU A 16 33.12 11.16 22.10
CA LEU A 16 31.87 11.55 21.48
C LEU A 16 31.19 10.26 20.96
N LEU A 17 30.15 9.82 21.67
CA LEU A 17 29.20 8.84 21.15
C LEU A 17 28.38 9.53 20.07
N VAL A 18 28.79 9.41 18.82
CA VAL A 18 27.97 9.79 17.67
C VAL A 18 26.87 8.74 17.55
N ALA A 19 25.68 9.07 18.01
CA ALA A 19 24.50 8.26 17.76
C ALA A 19 24.21 8.32 16.26
N SER A 20 24.60 7.27 15.53
CA SER A 20 24.26 7.12 14.13
C SER A 20 22.77 6.83 14.02
N ALA A 21 21.98 7.85 13.71
CA ALA A 21 20.59 7.67 13.35
C ALA A 21 20.53 6.91 12.03
N SER A 22 20.16 5.63 12.09
CA SER A 22 19.95 4.80 10.91
C SER A 22 18.69 5.24 10.19
N ILE A 23 18.82 5.87 9.03
CA ILE A 23 17.69 6.15 8.15
C ILE A 23 17.33 4.84 7.46
N PRO A 24 16.05 4.37 7.51
CA PRO A 24 15.66 3.15 6.82
C PRO A 24 15.87 3.31 5.31
N SER A 25 16.55 2.33 4.70
CA SER A 25 16.77 2.28 3.27
C SER A 25 15.44 2.03 2.51
N ASP A 26 15.39 2.31 1.20
CA ASP A 26 14.23 1.99 0.38
C ASP A 26 13.88 0.49 0.41
N ALA A 27 14.86 -0.38 0.56
CA ALA A 27 14.64 -1.81 0.73
C ALA A 27 13.90 -2.13 2.06
N ALA A 28 14.25 -1.46 3.16
CA ALA A 28 13.56 -1.62 4.44
C ALA A 28 12.12 -1.08 4.38
N ARG A 29 11.88 0.01 3.66
CA ARG A 29 10.52 0.52 3.42
C ARG A 29 9.68 -0.44 2.57
N ARG A 30 10.27 -1.11 1.58
CA ARG A 30 9.60 -2.16 0.80
C ARG A 30 9.29 -3.39 1.66
N ALA A 31 10.21 -3.80 2.53
CA ALA A 31 10.00 -4.90 3.46
C ALA A 31 8.90 -4.60 4.51
N ALA A 32 8.65 -3.33 4.81
CA ALA A 32 7.56 -2.91 5.69
C ALA A 32 6.18 -2.93 5.01
N ARG A 33 6.10 -3.21 3.70
CA ARG A 33 4.82 -3.37 3.00
C ARG A 33 4.12 -4.62 3.50
N THR A 34 2.81 -4.51 3.60
CA THR A 34 2.00 -5.62 4.09
C THR A 34 1.89 -6.75 3.08
N HIS A 35 1.96 -8.00 3.56
CA HIS A 35 1.51 -9.19 2.83
C HIS A 35 0.14 -9.65 3.31
N ALA A 36 -0.44 -8.96 4.28
CA ALA A 36 -1.67 -9.38 4.96
C ALA A 36 -2.86 -9.50 4.00
N PHE A 37 -2.81 -8.80 2.87
CA PHE A 37 -3.90 -8.75 1.89
C PHE A 37 -3.56 -9.43 0.56
N ASP A 38 -2.43 -10.12 0.49
CA ASP A 38 -2.02 -10.82 -0.73
C ASP A 38 -3.05 -11.87 -1.15
N GLY A 39 -3.23 -12.03 -2.44
CA GLY A 39 -4.15 -12.99 -3.02
C GLY A 39 -5.01 -12.39 -4.13
N VAL A 40 -5.97 -13.20 -4.60
CA VAL A 40 -6.95 -12.77 -5.60
C VAL A 40 -8.21 -12.29 -4.91
N TRP A 41 -8.71 -11.17 -5.37
CA TRP A 41 -9.90 -10.52 -4.82
C TRP A 41 -10.96 -10.37 -5.88
N SER A 42 -12.19 -10.73 -5.55
CA SER A 42 -13.36 -10.43 -6.36
C SER A 42 -13.97 -9.13 -5.90
N VAL A 43 -14.07 -8.16 -6.80
CA VAL A 43 -14.57 -6.82 -6.52
C VAL A 43 -15.86 -6.60 -7.29
N VAL A 44 -16.88 -6.14 -6.61
CA VAL A 44 -18.14 -5.71 -7.22
C VAL A 44 -18.26 -4.21 -7.06
N ILE A 45 -18.48 -3.53 -8.16
CA ILE A 45 -18.67 -2.10 -8.24
C ILE A 45 -20.15 -1.81 -8.45
N TYR A 46 -20.72 -0.98 -7.60
CA TYR A 46 -22.13 -0.55 -7.67
C TYR A 46 -22.19 0.91 -8.05
N THR A 47 -22.95 1.24 -9.07
CA THR A 47 -23.23 2.61 -9.51
C THR A 47 -24.40 3.18 -8.73
N LEU A 48 -24.18 4.27 -8.02
CA LEU A 48 -25.20 4.99 -7.27
C LEU A 48 -25.55 6.33 -7.93
N GLN A 49 -24.65 6.87 -8.75
CA GLN A 49 -24.83 8.13 -9.47
C GLN A 49 -24.35 7.96 -10.91
N GLY A 50 -25.09 8.51 -11.84
CA GLY A 50 -24.77 8.48 -13.27
C GLY A 50 -25.37 7.28 -13.99
N ASP A 51 -25.14 7.23 -15.31
CA ASP A 51 -25.74 6.24 -16.23
C ASP A 51 -24.82 5.06 -16.53
N CYS A 52 -23.81 4.82 -15.72
CA CYS A 52 -22.95 3.66 -15.85
C CYS A 52 -23.68 2.37 -15.44
N ASP A 53 -23.15 1.21 -15.85
CA ASP A 53 -23.70 -0.08 -15.48
C ASP A 53 -23.93 -0.18 -13.98
N ARG A 54 -25.07 -0.72 -13.58
CA ARG A 54 -25.45 -0.79 -12.17
C ARG A 54 -24.49 -1.57 -11.31
N ALA A 55 -23.94 -2.65 -11.86
CA ALA A 55 -22.95 -3.46 -11.19
C ALA A 55 -21.96 -4.03 -12.21
N LEU A 56 -20.69 -3.93 -11.87
CA LEU A 56 -19.59 -4.54 -12.61
C LEU A 56 -18.73 -5.36 -11.66
N ARG A 57 -18.18 -6.45 -12.18
CA ARG A 57 -17.32 -7.35 -11.41
C ARG A 57 -15.92 -7.33 -11.99
N TYR A 58 -14.93 -7.19 -11.11
CA TYR A 58 -13.50 -7.24 -11.45
C TYR A 58 -12.79 -8.28 -10.62
N SER A 59 -11.80 -8.91 -11.20
CA SER A 59 -10.85 -9.76 -10.49
C SER A 59 -9.52 -9.01 -10.37
N LEU A 60 -9.08 -8.78 -9.17
CA LEU A 60 -7.83 -8.09 -8.87
C LEU A 60 -6.90 -9.02 -8.11
N ARG A 61 -5.60 -8.76 -8.22
CA ARG A 61 -4.59 -9.46 -7.44
C ARG A 61 -3.81 -8.45 -6.59
N ILE A 62 -3.55 -8.82 -5.36
CA ILE A 62 -2.71 -8.04 -4.46
C ILE A 62 -1.46 -8.83 -4.18
N GLU A 63 -0.30 -8.22 -4.41
CA GLU A 63 1.03 -8.76 -4.12
C GLU A 63 1.87 -7.68 -3.45
N ASP A 64 2.40 -7.97 -2.28
CA ASP A 64 3.25 -7.04 -1.51
C ASP A 64 2.63 -5.65 -1.34
N GLY A 65 1.33 -5.59 -1.14
CA GLY A 65 0.59 -4.33 -1.02
C GLY A 65 0.37 -3.59 -2.34
N GLN A 66 0.72 -4.19 -3.48
CA GLN A 66 0.41 -3.64 -4.80
C GLN A 66 -0.86 -4.27 -5.37
N VAL A 67 -1.74 -3.44 -5.90
CA VAL A 67 -2.96 -3.90 -6.56
C VAL A 67 -2.70 -4.00 -8.05
N LEU A 68 -2.96 -5.17 -8.62
CA LEU A 68 -2.70 -5.51 -10.01
C LEU A 68 -3.97 -6.05 -10.67
N ALA A 69 -4.08 -5.88 -11.98
CA ALA A 69 -5.11 -6.56 -12.75
C ALA A 69 -4.86 -8.07 -12.77
N ASN A 70 -5.91 -8.87 -12.60
CA ASN A 70 -5.85 -10.32 -12.76
C ASN A 70 -6.31 -10.78 -14.15
N GLU A 71 -6.70 -9.86 -14.99
CA GLU A 71 -7.14 -10.07 -16.38
C GLU A 71 -6.50 -9.03 -17.30
N GLN A 72 -6.46 -9.32 -18.60
CA GLN A 72 -5.81 -8.44 -19.58
C GLN A 72 -6.74 -7.37 -20.16
N SER A 73 -8.04 -7.45 -19.92
CA SER A 73 -9.04 -6.54 -20.48
C SER A 73 -9.03 -5.14 -19.84
N TYR A 74 -8.38 -4.99 -18.72
CA TYR A 74 -8.25 -3.71 -18.01
C TYR A 74 -6.89 -3.57 -17.34
N GLN A 75 -6.54 -2.35 -17.01
CA GLN A 75 -5.30 -2.01 -16.30
C GLN A 75 -5.65 -1.52 -14.91
N VAL A 76 -4.83 -1.90 -13.95
CA VAL A 76 -5.00 -1.51 -12.54
C VAL A 76 -3.66 -1.08 -11.97
N ALA A 77 -3.68 0.00 -11.22
CA ALA A 77 -2.57 0.44 -10.39
C ALA A 77 -3.10 0.86 -9.03
N GLY A 78 -2.51 0.39 -7.96
CA GLY A 78 -2.95 0.75 -6.63
C GLY A 78 -2.04 0.22 -5.54
N LEU A 79 -2.27 0.71 -4.32
CA LEU A 79 -1.52 0.36 -3.13
C LEU A 79 -2.45 0.08 -1.96
N VAL A 80 -2.06 -0.88 -1.13
CA VAL A 80 -2.71 -1.19 0.14
C VAL A 80 -1.70 -0.95 1.26
N ALA A 81 -2.07 -0.11 2.20
CA ALA A 81 -1.29 0.13 3.41
C ALA A 81 -1.44 -1.01 4.42
N ALA A 82 -0.53 -1.09 5.38
CA ALA A 82 -0.55 -2.13 6.42
C ALA A 82 -1.86 -2.13 7.23
N ASN A 83 -2.49 -0.98 7.40
CA ASN A 83 -3.79 -0.85 8.08
C ASN A 83 -5.00 -1.21 7.20
N GLY A 84 -4.78 -1.62 5.94
CA GLY A 84 -5.82 -1.99 5.00
C GLY A 84 -6.37 -0.85 4.14
N VAL A 85 -5.96 0.39 4.35
CA VAL A 85 -6.37 1.50 3.48
C VAL A 85 -5.88 1.24 2.07
N ILE A 86 -6.80 1.26 1.10
CA ILE A 86 -6.54 0.97 -0.31
C ILE A 86 -6.90 2.17 -1.19
N ARG A 87 -6.06 2.41 -2.18
CA ARG A 87 -6.29 3.36 -3.26
C ARG A 87 -5.93 2.69 -4.57
N VAL A 88 -6.82 2.81 -5.55
CA VAL A 88 -6.67 2.11 -6.81
C VAL A 88 -7.22 2.96 -7.96
N VAL A 89 -6.58 2.82 -9.12
CA VAL A 89 -7.07 3.36 -10.38
C VAL A 89 -7.25 2.19 -11.35
N VAL A 90 -8.40 2.13 -11.99
CA VAL A 90 -8.72 1.15 -13.03
C VAL A 90 -8.94 1.87 -14.34
N ALA A 91 -8.32 1.39 -15.40
CA ALA A 91 -8.48 1.92 -16.75
C ALA A 91 -8.92 0.82 -17.71
N GLU A 92 -9.91 1.11 -18.53
CA GLU A 92 -10.48 0.20 -19.52
C GLU A 92 -11.03 0.99 -20.70
N GLY A 93 -10.55 0.70 -21.90
CA GLY A 93 -11.09 1.29 -23.13
C GLY A 93 -11.07 2.82 -23.18
N GLY A 94 -9.99 3.46 -22.69
CA GLY A 94 -9.89 4.92 -22.66
C GLY A 94 -10.65 5.59 -21.51
N ARG A 95 -11.31 4.81 -20.67
CA ARG A 95 -12.01 5.29 -19.46
C ARG A 95 -11.21 4.93 -18.24
N SER A 96 -11.31 5.73 -17.20
CA SER A 96 -10.70 5.43 -15.91
C SER A 96 -11.61 5.78 -14.75
N ALA A 97 -11.40 5.06 -13.66
CA ALA A 97 -12.07 5.29 -12.40
C ALA A 97 -11.07 5.15 -11.26
N SER A 98 -11.29 5.89 -10.20
CA SER A 98 -10.52 5.76 -8.97
C SER A 98 -11.37 5.21 -7.84
N GLY A 99 -10.80 4.33 -7.05
CA GLY A 99 -11.43 3.76 -5.87
C GLY A 99 -10.58 3.99 -4.64
N SER A 100 -11.25 4.15 -3.52
CA SER A 100 -10.62 4.20 -2.20
C SER A 100 -11.48 3.50 -1.18
N GLY A 101 -10.86 2.97 -0.15
CA GLY A 101 -11.59 2.27 0.88
C GLY A 101 -10.66 1.54 1.84
N LYS A 102 -11.16 0.47 2.41
CA LYS A 102 -10.42 -0.30 3.40
C LYS A 102 -10.67 -1.80 3.25
N LEU A 103 -9.60 -2.56 3.33
CA LEU A 103 -9.61 -4.01 3.47
C LEU A 103 -9.49 -4.36 4.95
N SER A 104 -10.22 -5.40 5.37
CA SER A 104 -10.15 -5.94 6.71
C SER A 104 -10.35 -7.46 6.64
N GLY A 105 -9.32 -8.23 7.02
CA GLY A 105 -9.36 -9.68 6.84
C GLY A 105 -9.52 -10.06 5.38
N ASN A 106 -10.59 -10.77 5.05
CA ASN A 106 -10.89 -11.25 3.70
C ASN A 106 -11.95 -10.39 2.97
N ASN A 107 -12.30 -9.25 3.53
CA ASN A 107 -13.34 -8.38 2.98
C ASN A 107 -12.83 -6.96 2.79
N GLY A 108 -13.48 -6.23 1.91
CA GLY A 108 -13.21 -4.82 1.70
C GLY A 108 -14.43 -4.07 1.22
N LYS A 109 -14.41 -2.77 1.40
CA LYS A 109 -15.44 -1.86 0.93
C LYS A 109 -14.88 -0.46 0.75
N GLY A 110 -15.52 0.31 -0.09
CA GLY A 110 -15.14 1.68 -0.33
C GLY A 110 -16.03 2.37 -1.34
N GLU A 111 -15.51 3.42 -1.89
CA GLU A 111 -16.17 4.29 -2.85
C GLU A 111 -15.34 4.38 -4.13
N TRP A 112 -16.00 4.70 -5.23
CA TRP A 112 -15.35 4.90 -6.51
C TRP A 112 -16.02 6.02 -7.28
N ARG A 113 -15.29 6.58 -8.24
CA ARG A 113 -15.81 7.56 -9.20
C ARG A 113 -15.00 7.51 -10.50
N THR A 114 -15.65 7.82 -11.60
CA THR A 114 -14.96 8.01 -12.88
C THR A 114 -14.12 9.28 -12.86
N SER A 115 -13.06 9.31 -13.69
CA SER A 115 -12.19 10.49 -13.81
C SER A 115 -12.93 11.72 -14.30
N THR A 116 -14.00 11.55 -15.08
CA THR A 116 -14.88 12.63 -15.56
C THR A 116 -15.90 13.10 -14.52
N GLY A 117 -16.10 12.32 -13.43
CA GLY A 117 -17.14 12.60 -12.44
C GLY A 117 -18.55 12.23 -12.87
N GLN A 118 -18.73 11.59 -14.04
CA GLN A 118 -20.05 11.25 -14.56
C GLN A 118 -20.73 10.14 -13.76
N CYS A 119 -19.95 9.19 -13.22
CA CYS A 119 -20.46 8.10 -12.42
C CYS A 119 -19.69 7.97 -11.13
N ALA A 120 -20.38 7.54 -10.09
CA ALA A 120 -19.81 7.25 -8.79
C ALA A 120 -20.67 6.20 -8.06
N GLY A 121 -20.08 5.58 -7.06
CA GLY A 121 -20.79 4.62 -6.24
C GLY A 121 -19.91 3.99 -5.19
N GLN A 122 -20.24 2.76 -4.87
CA GLN A 122 -19.55 1.97 -3.84
C GLN A 122 -19.01 0.68 -4.45
N TRP A 123 -18.03 0.11 -3.77
CA TRP A 123 -17.52 -1.22 -4.11
C TRP A 123 -17.41 -2.09 -2.86
N THR A 124 -17.51 -3.38 -3.07
CA THR A 124 -17.21 -4.41 -2.09
C THR A 124 -16.20 -5.39 -2.66
N ALA A 125 -15.39 -6.00 -1.82
CA ALA A 125 -14.41 -6.98 -2.23
C ALA A 125 -14.38 -8.16 -1.27
N VAL A 126 -14.11 -9.34 -1.82
CA VAL A 126 -13.91 -10.57 -1.08
C VAL A 126 -12.67 -11.27 -1.61
N ARG A 127 -11.76 -11.65 -0.70
CA ARG A 127 -10.60 -12.45 -1.06
C ARG A 127 -11.03 -13.87 -1.38
N ARG A 128 -10.56 -14.37 -2.53
CA ARG A 128 -10.81 -15.75 -2.94
C ARG A 128 -9.91 -16.71 -2.18
N SER A 129 -10.46 -17.88 -1.84
CA SER A 129 -9.62 -18.97 -1.34
C SER A 129 -8.87 -19.64 -2.49
N ASN A 130 -7.74 -20.30 -2.18
CA ASN A 130 -6.95 -21.03 -3.19
C ASN A 130 -7.73 -22.16 -3.87
N ALA A 131 -8.84 -22.61 -3.32
CA ALA A 131 -9.68 -23.65 -3.90
C ALA A 131 -10.61 -23.13 -5.01
N GLU A 132 -10.67 -21.82 -5.22
CA GLU A 132 -11.58 -21.16 -6.21
C GLU A 132 -10.85 -20.69 -7.47
N TYR A 133 -9.63 -21.14 -7.68
CA TYR A 133 -8.83 -20.83 -8.88
C TYR A 133 -8.98 -21.88 -9.94
#